data_a49a2a28fd3ad0e82116708cd28b0bb6
#
_entry.id   a49a2a28fd3ad0e82116708cd28b0bb6
#
_cell.length_a   1.000
_cell.length_b   1.000
_cell.length_c   1.000
_cell.angle_alpha   90.00
_cell.angle_beta   90.00
_cell.angle_gamma   90.00
#
_symmetry.space_group_name_H-M   'P 1'
#
loop_
_entity.id
_entity.type
_entity.pdbx_description
1 polymer ?
#
loop_
_entity_poly.entity_id
_entity_poly.type
_entity_poly.pdbx_seq_one_letter_code
_entity_poly.pdbx_strand_id
1 'polypeptide(L)'
;MKVLLYTENEKILSKSGLGKAIKHQMNALKAVNIEYTTNPKDDFDIAHINFYGLKSYRLAKKLKKQGKKIVYHAHSTEEDFRNSFIFSNQVSKLFKKWLIKCYTLGDAIITPTEYSKKLLQSYGIKNDIYVVSNGVELKNFGHDEKAGREFRKKYNFKKEDKIIVGIGLYIERKGIIDFVELAKQMPKYKFIWFGYSPLIFSRKKVRKAVNTKLNNLTFAGYVEQETICQALNGCDVYIAATYEETEGITIIEAASCKTNMVVRDIPVFNGWLENGKNVYMARNVSEFKNKIEEIVSGELPSLVQEAYNIAEERKSENIGEKLKNVYQGCLN
;
A
#
# COMPACT_ATOMS: atom_id res chain seq x y z
N MET A 1 5.93 24.88 -13.57
CA MET A 1 4.98 23.80 -13.89
C MET A 1 4.06 23.59 -12.70
N LYS A 2 2.76 23.61 -12.96
CA LYS A 2 1.71 23.37 -11.96
C LYS A 2 0.92 22.11 -12.34
N VAL A 3 0.72 21.19 -11.41
CA VAL A 3 0.10 19.89 -11.63
C VAL A 3 -1.30 19.86 -11.00
N LEU A 4 -2.31 19.42 -11.75
CA LEU A 4 -3.59 19.04 -11.16
C LEU A 4 -3.47 17.62 -10.62
N LEU A 5 -3.40 17.44 -9.30
CA LEU A 5 -3.55 16.14 -8.64
C LEU A 5 -5.04 15.86 -8.41
N TYR A 6 -5.65 15.05 -9.28
CA TYR A 6 -7.09 14.82 -9.22
C TYR A 6 -7.46 13.43 -8.72
N THR A 7 -8.36 13.39 -7.77
CA THR A 7 -9.13 12.21 -7.39
C THR A 7 -10.58 12.59 -7.11
N GLU A 8 -11.53 11.75 -7.49
CA GLU A 8 -12.91 11.94 -7.06
C GLU A 8 -13.12 11.30 -5.68
N ASN A 9 -14.11 11.80 -4.93
CA ASN A 9 -14.48 11.27 -3.61
C ASN A 9 -13.34 11.30 -2.57
N GLU A 10 -12.51 12.32 -2.58
CA GLU A 10 -11.34 12.49 -1.71
C GLU A 10 -11.62 12.15 -0.25
N LYS A 11 -12.75 12.65 0.31
CA LYS A 11 -13.14 12.36 1.71
C LYS A 11 -13.35 10.88 2.02
N ILE A 12 -13.83 10.10 1.04
CA ILE A 12 -14.08 8.66 1.21
C ILE A 12 -12.77 7.90 1.05
N LEU A 13 -11.96 8.30 0.08
CA LEU A 13 -10.70 7.65 -0.25
C LEU A 13 -9.57 7.98 0.72
N SER A 14 -9.66 9.09 1.47
CA SER A 14 -8.62 9.55 2.43
C SER A 14 -8.21 8.47 3.45
N LYS A 15 -9.13 7.59 3.82
CA LYS A 15 -8.91 6.47 4.76
C LYS A 15 -8.43 5.17 4.09
N SER A 16 -8.11 5.20 2.80
CA SER A 16 -7.66 4.04 2.02
C SER A 16 -6.18 4.14 1.67
N GLY A 17 -5.60 3.03 1.15
CA GLY A 17 -4.25 3.03 0.59
C GLY A 17 -4.07 4.04 -0.54
N LEU A 18 -5.11 4.27 -1.37
CA LEU A 18 -5.09 5.30 -2.41
C LEU A 18 -5.00 6.72 -1.81
N GLY A 19 -5.73 7.01 -0.74
CA GLY A 19 -5.63 8.29 -0.06
C GLY A 19 -4.23 8.54 0.52
N LYS A 20 -3.58 7.51 1.05
CA LYS A 20 -2.18 7.56 1.48
C LYS A 20 -1.25 7.86 0.29
N ALA A 21 -1.40 7.13 -0.83
CA ALA A 21 -0.61 7.34 -2.04
C ALA A 21 -0.68 8.78 -2.55
N ILE A 22 -1.89 9.38 -2.55
CA ILE A 22 -2.07 10.77 -2.97
C ILE A 22 -1.38 11.76 -2.02
N LYS A 23 -1.45 11.53 -0.70
CA LYS A 23 -0.70 12.34 0.28
C LYS A 23 0.81 12.26 0.04
N HIS A 24 1.33 11.05 -0.24
CA HIS A 24 2.74 10.88 -0.58
C HIS A 24 3.12 11.63 -1.87
N GLN A 25 2.25 11.61 -2.90
CA GLN A 25 2.46 12.40 -4.13
C GLN A 25 2.50 13.90 -3.83
N MET A 26 1.56 14.42 -3.01
CA MET A 26 1.57 15.83 -2.61
C MET A 26 2.88 16.21 -1.90
N ASN A 27 3.36 15.36 -1.00
CA ASN A 27 4.62 15.58 -0.29
C ASN A 27 5.83 15.47 -1.23
N ALA A 28 5.81 14.52 -2.17
CA ALA A 28 6.84 14.36 -3.19
C ALA A 28 6.94 15.60 -4.09
N LEU A 29 5.81 16.16 -4.55
CA LEU A 29 5.81 17.38 -5.36
C LEU A 29 6.32 18.59 -4.58
N LYS A 30 5.93 18.73 -3.31
CA LYS A 30 6.46 19.80 -2.43
C LYS A 30 7.96 19.68 -2.24
N ALA A 31 8.49 18.46 -2.05
CA ALA A 31 9.92 18.22 -1.84
C ALA A 31 10.79 18.67 -3.01
N VAL A 32 10.24 18.73 -4.23
CA VAL A 32 10.93 19.17 -5.45
C VAL A 32 10.42 20.51 -5.99
N ASN A 33 9.72 21.29 -5.16
CA ASN A 33 9.19 22.61 -5.48
C ASN A 33 8.28 22.65 -6.73
N ILE A 34 7.45 21.60 -6.92
CA ILE A 34 6.41 21.60 -7.97
C ILE A 34 5.10 22.05 -7.35
N GLU A 35 4.51 23.11 -7.89
CA GLU A 35 3.18 23.55 -7.51
C GLU A 35 2.11 22.55 -7.94
N TYR A 36 1.10 22.39 -7.11
CA TYR A 36 -0.06 21.56 -7.47
C TYR A 36 -1.37 22.16 -6.97
N THR A 37 -2.46 21.75 -7.60
CA THR A 37 -3.83 21.99 -7.17
C THR A 37 -4.62 20.68 -7.18
N THR A 38 -5.67 20.59 -6.37
CA THR A 38 -6.65 19.51 -6.40
C THR A 38 -7.97 19.94 -7.05
N ASN A 39 -8.11 21.23 -7.36
CA ASN A 39 -9.30 21.79 -7.95
C ASN A 39 -9.19 21.83 -9.49
N PRO A 40 -10.03 21.07 -10.24
CA PRO A 40 -9.95 21.00 -11.69
C PRO A 40 -10.43 22.29 -12.41
N LYS A 41 -10.80 23.33 -11.69
CA LYS A 41 -11.15 24.64 -12.24
C LYS A 41 -9.98 25.63 -12.22
N ASP A 42 -8.91 25.31 -11.48
CA ASP A 42 -7.71 26.13 -11.44
C ASP A 42 -6.90 25.96 -12.73
N ASP A 43 -5.99 26.88 -13.00
CA ASP A 43 -5.02 26.72 -14.08
C ASP A 43 -3.95 25.70 -13.68
N PHE A 44 -3.57 24.86 -14.64
CA PHE A 44 -2.52 23.86 -14.53
C PHE A 44 -1.95 23.50 -15.90
N ASP A 45 -0.72 23.02 -15.91
CA ASP A 45 -0.03 22.61 -17.12
C ASP A 45 -0.34 21.16 -17.50
N ILE A 46 -0.40 20.26 -16.50
CA ILE A 46 -0.61 18.82 -16.68
C ILE A 46 -1.56 18.28 -15.61
N ALA A 47 -2.40 17.32 -16.02
CA ALA A 47 -3.31 16.65 -15.10
C ALA A 47 -2.78 15.25 -14.70
N HIS A 48 -2.62 15.00 -13.42
CA HIS A 48 -2.32 13.69 -12.85
C HIS A 48 -3.58 13.11 -12.22
N ILE A 49 -4.18 12.11 -12.85
CA ILE A 49 -5.45 11.51 -12.44
C ILE A 49 -5.20 10.22 -11.70
N ASN A 50 -5.67 10.16 -10.44
CA ASN A 50 -5.38 9.09 -9.50
C ASN A 50 -6.50 8.06 -9.32
N PHE A 51 -7.64 8.22 -9.99
CA PHE A 51 -8.77 7.31 -9.80
C PHE A 51 -9.49 6.98 -11.11
N TYR A 52 -10.07 5.80 -11.16
CA TYR A 52 -10.76 5.24 -12.32
C TYR A 52 -12.30 5.41 -12.28
N GLY A 53 -12.81 6.33 -11.46
CA GLY A 53 -14.24 6.57 -11.36
C GLY A 53 -14.83 7.33 -12.56
N LEU A 54 -16.15 7.42 -12.62
CA LEU A 54 -16.84 8.05 -13.77
C LEU A 54 -16.53 9.54 -13.91
N LYS A 55 -16.33 10.25 -12.80
CA LYS A 55 -15.98 11.69 -12.83
C LYS A 55 -14.54 11.86 -13.32
N SER A 56 -13.60 11.02 -12.87
CA SER A 56 -12.22 10.99 -13.34
C SER A 56 -12.14 10.70 -14.83
N TYR A 57 -12.88 9.70 -15.31
CA TYR A 57 -12.97 9.37 -16.72
C TYR A 57 -13.52 10.53 -17.58
N ARG A 58 -14.63 11.17 -17.12
CA ARG A 58 -15.23 12.31 -17.83
C ARG A 58 -14.29 13.51 -17.85
N LEU A 59 -13.59 13.79 -16.74
CA LEU A 59 -12.62 14.86 -16.66
C LEU A 59 -11.46 14.59 -17.64
N ALA A 60 -10.87 13.40 -17.62
CA ALA A 60 -9.80 13.02 -18.56
C ALA A 60 -10.22 13.21 -20.02
N LYS A 61 -11.44 12.74 -20.40
CA LYS A 61 -11.96 12.96 -21.76
C LYS A 61 -12.11 14.44 -22.13
N LYS A 62 -12.58 15.26 -21.19
CA LYS A 62 -12.72 16.70 -21.38
C LYS A 62 -11.35 17.36 -21.59
N LEU A 63 -10.40 17.08 -20.71
CA LEU A 63 -9.04 17.61 -20.77
C LEU A 63 -8.32 17.21 -22.06
N LYS A 64 -8.44 15.95 -22.47
CA LYS A 64 -7.88 15.46 -23.74
C LYS A 64 -8.44 16.21 -24.96
N LYS A 65 -9.75 16.50 -24.98
CA LYS A 65 -10.37 17.33 -26.04
C LYS A 65 -9.87 18.79 -26.04
N GLN A 66 -9.42 19.28 -24.90
CA GLN A 66 -8.83 20.62 -24.74
C GLN A 66 -7.31 20.66 -25.05
N GLY A 67 -6.72 19.54 -25.45
CA GLY A 67 -5.28 19.44 -25.74
C GLY A 67 -4.40 19.43 -24.47
N LYS A 68 -4.98 19.31 -23.27
CA LYS A 68 -4.23 19.21 -22.02
C LYS A 68 -3.57 17.84 -21.88
N LYS A 69 -2.34 17.82 -21.44
CA LYS A 69 -1.59 16.59 -21.15
C LYS A 69 -2.08 15.90 -19.88
N ILE A 70 -2.12 14.59 -19.93
CA ILE A 70 -2.69 13.75 -18.86
C ILE A 70 -1.70 12.65 -18.49
N VAL A 71 -1.35 12.56 -17.22
CA VAL A 71 -0.74 11.37 -16.61
C VAL A 71 -1.83 10.61 -15.85
N TYR A 72 -2.00 9.33 -16.14
CA TYR A 72 -2.94 8.50 -15.43
C TYR A 72 -2.20 7.57 -14.45
N HIS A 73 -2.52 7.63 -13.15
CA HIS A 73 -1.90 6.76 -12.18
C HIS A 73 -2.70 5.46 -12.03
N ALA A 74 -2.11 4.35 -12.41
CA ALA A 74 -2.70 3.03 -12.35
C ALA A 74 -2.45 2.37 -10.98
N HIS A 75 -3.25 2.79 -9.99
CA HIS A 75 -3.21 2.22 -8.63
C HIS A 75 -3.87 0.85 -8.51
N SER A 76 -4.62 0.42 -9.51
CA SER A 76 -5.40 -0.84 -9.46
C SER A 76 -5.20 -1.67 -10.72
N THR A 77 -5.26 -2.99 -10.55
CA THR A 77 -5.23 -4.00 -11.61
C THR A 77 -6.45 -4.92 -11.50
N GLU A 78 -6.69 -5.81 -12.46
CA GLU A 78 -7.71 -6.87 -12.32
C GLU A 78 -7.37 -7.78 -11.16
N GLU A 79 -6.09 -8.11 -11.02
CA GLU A 79 -5.54 -9.06 -10.05
C GLU A 79 -5.76 -8.57 -8.62
N ASP A 80 -5.48 -7.30 -8.32
CA ASP A 80 -5.67 -6.73 -6.98
C ASP A 80 -7.14 -6.50 -6.64
N PHE A 81 -8.02 -6.39 -7.64
CA PHE A 81 -9.47 -6.30 -7.44
C PHE A 81 -10.09 -7.65 -7.07
N ARG A 82 -9.52 -8.75 -7.58
CA ARG A 82 -10.01 -10.11 -7.28
C ARG A 82 -9.84 -10.42 -5.79
N ASN A 83 -10.77 -11.23 -5.25
CA ASN A 83 -10.81 -11.63 -3.83
C ASN A 83 -10.89 -10.46 -2.82
N SER A 84 -11.25 -9.25 -3.29
CA SER A 84 -11.38 -8.09 -2.42
C SER A 84 -12.78 -7.97 -1.82
N PHE A 85 -13.84 -8.19 -2.63
CA PHE A 85 -15.23 -8.01 -2.20
C PHE A 85 -16.13 -9.14 -2.69
N ILE A 86 -17.38 -9.17 -2.20
CA ILE A 86 -18.43 -10.05 -2.73
C ILE A 86 -18.59 -9.74 -4.22
N PHE A 87 -18.66 -10.77 -5.05
CA PHE A 87 -18.78 -10.70 -6.50
C PHE A 87 -17.58 -10.09 -7.26
N SER A 88 -16.49 -9.69 -6.58
CA SER A 88 -15.34 -9.10 -7.28
C SER A 88 -14.76 -10.02 -8.38
N ASN A 89 -14.75 -11.33 -8.16
CA ASN A 89 -14.22 -12.29 -9.14
C ASN A 89 -15.10 -12.38 -10.39
N GLN A 90 -16.42 -12.28 -10.24
CA GLN A 90 -17.39 -12.37 -11.34
C GLN A 90 -17.30 -11.16 -12.26
N VAL A 91 -17.06 -9.97 -11.68
CA VAL A 91 -17.00 -8.70 -12.44
C VAL A 91 -15.57 -8.27 -12.80
N SER A 92 -14.54 -9.02 -12.39
CA SER A 92 -13.14 -8.63 -12.58
C SER A 92 -12.77 -8.36 -14.04
N LYS A 93 -13.25 -9.19 -14.99
CA LYS A 93 -13.02 -8.98 -16.43
C LYS A 93 -13.66 -7.69 -16.96
N LEU A 94 -14.84 -7.31 -16.46
CA LEU A 94 -15.49 -6.05 -16.82
C LEU A 94 -14.73 -4.88 -16.20
N PHE A 95 -14.26 -5.03 -14.96
CA PHE A 95 -13.42 -4.06 -14.29
C PHE A 95 -12.11 -3.83 -15.06
N LYS A 96 -11.43 -4.90 -15.49
CA LYS A 96 -10.25 -4.81 -16.36
C LYS A 96 -10.50 -3.97 -17.62
N LYS A 97 -11.60 -4.27 -18.36
CA LYS A 97 -11.97 -3.48 -19.54
C LYS A 97 -12.19 -2.00 -19.22
N TRP A 98 -12.78 -1.73 -18.05
CA TRP A 98 -12.99 -0.37 -17.59
C TRP A 98 -11.67 0.33 -17.24
N LEU A 99 -10.74 -0.34 -16.54
CA LEU A 99 -9.40 0.19 -16.26
C LEU A 99 -8.65 0.52 -17.54
N ILE A 100 -8.63 -0.38 -18.51
CA ILE A 100 -8.01 -0.12 -19.84
C ILE A 100 -8.59 1.15 -20.44
N LYS A 101 -9.92 1.29 -20.45
CA LYS A 101 -10.61 2.46 -21.01
C LYS A 101 -10.24 3.76 -20.30
N CYS A 102 -10.01 3.71 -18.98
CA CYS A 102 -9.56 4.87 -18.21
C CYS A 102 -8.09 5.20 -18.48
N TYR A 103 -7.22 4.21 -18.29
CA TYR A 103 -5.77 4.42 -18.34
C TYR A 103 -5.26 4.84 -19.71
N THR A 104 -5.86 4.34 -20.80
CA THR A 104 -5.51 4.73 -22.17
C THR A 104 -5.88 6.18 -22.54
N LEU A 105 -6.58 6.91 -21.66
CA LEU A 105 -6.77 8.35 -21.83
C LEU A 105 -5.52 9.17 -21.49
N GLY A 106 -4.61 8.62 -20.67
CA GLY A 106 -3.35 9.27 -20.33
C GLY A 106 -2.42 9.39 -21.54
N ASP A 107 -1.64 10.44 -21.62
CA ASP A 107 -0.49 10.56 -22.53
C ASP A 107 0.66 9.69 -22.01
N ALA A 108 0.77 9.58 -20.68
CA ALA A 108 1.60 8.62 -19.98
C ALA A 108 0.82 7.95 -18.85
N ILE A 109 1.29 6.77 -18.42
CA ILE A 109 0.74 6.03 -17.28
C ILE A 109 1.85 5.85 -16.24
N ILE A 110 1.52 6.03 -14.98
CA ILE A 110 2.38 5.70 -13.84
C ILE A 110 1.80 4.49 -13.12
N THR A 111 2.66 3.59 -12.68
CA THR A 111 2.30 2.46 -11.82
C THR A 111 3.45 2.17 -10.85
N PRO A 112 3.20 1.60 -9.65
CA PRO A 112 4.22 1.62 -8.60
C PRO A 112 5.33 0.56 -8.74
N THR A 113 5.13 -0.52 -9.52
CA THR A 113 6.12 -1.61 -9.64
C THR A 113 6.27 -2.11 -11.08
N GLU A 114 7.40 -2.76 -11.37
CA GLU A 114 7.61 -3.46 -12.65
C GLU A 114 6.59 -4.59 -12.86
N TYR A 115 6.14 -5.23 -11.78
CA TYR A 115 5.08 -6.24 -11.84
C TYR A 115 3.77 -5.63 -12.38
N SER A 116 3.30 -4.53 -11.77
CA SER A 116 2.07 -3.87 -12.24
C SER A 116 2.23 -3.29 -13.64
N LYS A 117 3.42 -2.81 -14.03
CA LYS A 117 3.71 -2.40 -15.41
C LYS A 117 3.53 -3.57 -16.40
N LYS A 118 4.11 -4.73 -16.09
CA LYS A 118 3.96 -5.94 -16.92
C LYS A 118 2.50 -6.38 -17.04
N LEU A 119 1.72 -6.30 -15.96
CA LEU A 119 0.29 -6.57 -15.99
C LEU A 119 -0.45 -5.62 -16.95
N LEU A 120 -0.22 -4.31 -16.84
CA LEU A 120 -0.85 -3.33 -17.72
C LEU A 120 -0.47 -3.54 -19.20
N GLN A 121 0.78 -3.88 -19.47
CA GLN A 121 1.23 -4.25 -20.82
C GLN A 121 0.51 -5.51 -21.32
N SER A 122 0.34 -6.53 -20.46
CA SER A 122 -0.42 -7.74 -20.79
C SER A 122 -1.90 -7.48 -21.08
N TYR A 123 -2.44 -6.34 -20.64
CA TYR A 123 -3.80 -5.91 -20.97
C TYR A 123 -3.90 -5.31 -22.38
N GLY A 124 -2.77 -5.18 -23.09
CA GLY A 124 -2.71 -4.55 -24.41
C GLY A 124 -2.64 -3.03 -24.39
N ILE A 125 -2.31 -2.42 -23.24
CA ILE A 125 -2.08 -0.97 -23.13
C ILE A 125 -0.76 -0.64 -23.82
N LYS A 126 -0.80 0.27 -24.79
CA LYS A 126 0.35 0.67 -25.62
C LYS A 126 0.98 2.00 -25.21
N ASN A 127 0.35 2.72 -24.27
CA ASN A 127 0.88 3.98 -23.75
C ASN A 127 2.22 3.75 -23.06
N ASP A 128 3.05 4.78 -22.96
CA ASP A 128 4.25 4.74 -22.11
C ASP A 128 3.89 4.55 -20.66
N ILE A 129 4.47 3.51 -20.03
CA ILE A 129 4.22 3.17 -18.64
C ILE A 129 5.51 3.35 -17.84
N TYR A 130 5.46 4.28 -16.90
CA TYR A 130 6.56 4.60 -15.99
C TYR A 130 6.35 3.95 -14.62
N VAL A 131 7.44 3.43 -14.05
CA VAL A 131 7.41 2.85 -12.72
C VAL A 131 7.87 3.90 -11.72
N VAL A 132 6.92 4.36 -10.89
CA VAL A 132 7.18 5.32 -9.82
C VAL A 132 6.47 4.82 -8.56
N SER A 133 7.25 4.44 -7.55
CA SER A 133 6.73 4.00 -6.25
C SER A 133 5.79 5.04 -5.63
N ASN A 134 4.84 4.59 -4.82
CA ASN A 134 3.99 5.48 -4.02
C ASN A 134 4.80 6.27 -2.98
N GLY A 135 5.99 5.78 -2.62
CA GLY A 135 6.89 6.45 -1.71
C GLY A 135 6.50 6.36 -0.24
N VAL A 136 7.32 6.98 0.59
CA VAL A 136 7.10 7.14 2.03
C VAL A 136 7.65 8.48 2.50
N GLU A 137 7.00 9.06 3.50
CA GLU A 137 7.50 10.26 4.17
C GLU A 137 8.26 9.84 5.43
N LEU A 138 9.60 9.84 5.36
CA LEU A 138 10.48 9.40 6.44
C LEU A 138 10.30 10.20 7.74
N LYS A 139 9.85 11.45 7.66
CA LYS A 139 9.55 12.27 8.83
C LYS A 139 8.36 11.75 9.65
N ASN A 140 7.39 11.12 8.98
CA ASN A 140 6.18 10.59 9.60
C ASN A 140 6.28 9.10 9.94
N PHE A 141 7.20 8.40 9.26
CA PHE A 141 7.50 7.00 9.49
C PHE A 141 9.00 6.84 9.72
N GLY A 142 9.46 7.16 10.91
CA GLY A 142 10.82 6.96 11.33
C GLY A 142 10.92 5.97 12.47
N HIS A 143 12.13 5.48 12.73
CA HIS A 143 12.40 4.69 13.92
C HIS A 143 12.32 5.59 15.18
N ASP A 144 11.41 5.27 16.09
CA ASP A 144 11.16 6.02 17.33
C ASP A 144 10.75 5.07 18.47
N GLU A 145 11.68 4.79 19.36
CA GLU A 145 11.42 3.94 20.52
C GLU A 145 10.35 4.51 21.47
N LYS A 146 10.22 5.85 21.56
CA LYS A 146 9.18 6.46 22.40
C LYS A 146 7.81 6.14 21.84
N ALA A 147 7.62 6.32 20.50
CA ALA A 147 6.40 5.94 19.81
C ALA A 147 6.05 4.46 20.03
N GLY A 148 7.04 3.57 19.98
CA GLY A 148 6.85 2.15 20.30
C GLY A 148 6.38 1.89 21.72
N ARG A 149 6.95 2.59 22.72
CA ARG A 149 6.50 2.48 24.12
C ARG A 149 5.06 3.01 24.32
N GLU A 150 4.69 4.10 23.64
CA GLU A 150 3.33 4.65 23.68
C GLU A 150 2.31 3.67 23.10
N PHE A 151 2.64 3.02 22.00
CA PHE A 151 1.81 1.95 21.43
C PHE A 151 1.57 0.81 22.42
N ARG A 152 2.63 0.27 23.05
CA ARG A 152 2.50 -0.81 24.02
C ARG A 152 1.63 -0.41 25.21
N LYS A 153 1.80 0.82 25.73
CA LYS A 153 0.95 1.38 26.79
C LYS A 153 -0.51 1.51 26.36
N LYS A 154 -0.77 2.06 25.16
CA LYS A 154 -2.12 2.29 24.62
C LYS A 154 -2.94 1.00 24.52
N TYR A 155 -2.29 -0.10 24.14
CA TYR A 155 -2.95 -1.40 23.97
C TYR A 155 -2.75 -2.35 25.14
N ASN A 156 -2.24 -1.87 26.29
CA ASN A 156 -2.00 -2.63 27.52
C ASN A 156 -1.10 -3.86 27.31
N PHE A 157 -0.12 -3.77 26.39
CA PHE A 157 0.89 -4.80 26.21
C PHE A 157 1.97 -4.68 27.27
N LYS A 158 2.39 -5.83 27.82
CA LYS A 158 3.47 -5.93 28.78
C LYS A 158 4.84 -5.88 28.07
N LYS A 159 5.90 -5.63 28.82
CA LYS A 159 7.26 -5.57 28.27
C LYS A 159 7.69 -6.89 27.63
N GLU A 160 7.30 -8.01 28.25
CA GLU A 160 7.59 -9.36 27.80
C GLU A 160 6.71 -9.86 26.64
N ASP A 161 5.57 -9.20 26.37
CA ASP A 161 4.69 -9.60 25.28
C ASP A 161 5.41 -9.49 23.92
N LYS A 162 5.28 -10.52 23.11
CA LYS A 162 5.72 -10.53 21.72
C LYS A 162 4.55 -10.18 20.81
N ILE A 163 4.69 -9.08 20.08
CA ILE A 163 3.58 -8.43 19.35
C ILE A 163 3.77 -8.60 17.86
N ILE A 164 2.75 -9.16 17.21
CA ILE A 164 2.68 -9.35 15.77
C ILE A 164 1.63 -8.39 15.22
N VAL A 165 2.02 -7.53 14.28
CA VAL A 165 1.15 -6.52 13.66
C VAL A 165 0.79 -6.92 12.23
N GLY A 166 -0.49 -6.79 11.87
CA GLY A 166 -0.99 -6.84 10.50
C GLY A 166 -1.73 -5.55 10.15
N ILE A 167 -1.62 -5.10 8.90
CA ILE A 167 -2.25 -3.84 8.44
C ILE A 167 -2.95 -4.06 7.10
N GLY A 168 -4.23 -3.74 7.02
CA GLY A 168 -4.99 -3.83 5.77
C GLY A 168 -6.50 -3.76 5.95
N LEU A 169 -7.21 -3.63 4.84
CA LEU A 169 -8.66 -3.73 4.84
C LEU A 169 -9.11 -5.14 5.23
N TYR A 170 -10.33 -5.28 5.73
CA TYR A 170 -10.94 -6.59 6.03
C TYR A 170 -11.36 -7.30 4.73
N ILE A 171 -10.39 -7.73 3.97
CA ILE A 171 -10.57 -8.46 2.70
C ILE A 171 -9.66 -9.68 2.63
N GLU A 172 -10.10 -10.72 1.92
CA GLU A 172 -9.37 -11.99 1.81
C GLU A 172 -7.96 -11.79 1.24
N ARG A 173 -7.85 -10.95 0.21
CA ARG A 173 -6.59 -10.63 -0.47
C ARG A 173 -5.50 -10.13 0.48
N LYS A 174 -5.84 -9.42 1.55
CA LYS A 174 -4.86 -8.90 2.54
C LYS A 174 -4.35 -9.96 3.53
N GLY A 175 -4.80 -11.23 3.41
CA GLY A 175 -4.31 -12.31 4.26
C GLY A 175 -4.86 -12.31 5.68
N ILE A 176 -5.99 -11.62 5.93
CA ILE A 176 -6.60 -11.54 7.28
C ILE A 176 -7.00 -12.92 7.83
N ILE A 177 -7.31 -13.88 6.95
CA ILE A 177 -7.67 -15.25 7.36
C ILE A 177 -6.44 -15.95 7.90
N ASP A 178 -5.29 -15.82 7.23
CA ASP A 178 -4.01 -16.41 7.65
C ASP A 178 -3.51 -15.76 8.95
N PHE A 179 -3.73 -14.44 9.10
CA PHE A 179 -3.40 -13.73 10.34
C PHE A 179 -4.16 -14.31 11.55
N VAL A 180 -5.46 -14.58 11.40
CA VAL A 180 -6.26 -15.21 12.43
C VAL A 180 -5.81 -16.64 12.71
N GLU A 181 -5.43 -17.39 11.67
CA GLU A 181 -4.93 -18.76 11.83
C GLU A 181 -3.58 -18.78 12.56
N LEU A 182 -2.68 -17.85 12.26
CA LEU A 182 -1.44 -17.65 13.03
C LEU A 182 -1.72 -17.35 14.50
N ALA A 183 -2.67 -16.45 14.79
CA ALA A 183 -3.04 -16.14 16.17
C ALA A 183 -3.54 -17.35 16.96
N LYS A 184 -4.30 -18.27 16.31
CA LYS A 184 -4.74 -19.53 16.92
C LYS A 184 -3.56 -20.46 17.23
N GLN A 185 -2.62 -20.59 16.28
CA GLN A 185 -1.49 -21.51 16.40
C GLN A 185 -0.39 -20.98 17.32
N MET A 186 -0.40 -19.69 17.63
CA MET A 186 0.64 -19.00 18.42
C MET A 186 0.05 -18.27 19.65
N PRO A 187 -0.57 -18.99 20.60
CA PRO A 187 -1.30 -18.37 21.72
C PRO A 187 -0.43 -17.58 22.69
N LYS A 188 0.89 -17.80 22.66
CA LYS A 188 1.87 -17.06 23.49
C LYS A 188 2.17 -15.66 22.95
N TYR A 189 1.87 -15.37 21.67
CA TYR A 189 2.12 -14.08 21.00
C TYR A 189 0.86 -13.23 21.00
N LYS A 190 1.00 -11.91 20.97
CA LYS A 190 -0.10 -10.96 20.84
C LYS A 190 -0.25 -10.54 19.39
N PHE A 191 -1.43 -10.68 18.83
CA PHE A 191 -1.75 -10.32 17.46
C PHE A 191 -2.67 -9.11 17.44
N ILE A 192 -2.33 -8.09 16.64
CA ILE A 192 -3.18 -6.92 16.45
C ILE A 192 -3.25 -6.54 14.98
N TRP A 193 -4.47 -6.38 14.48
CA TRP A 193 -4.74 -5.99 13.09
C TRP A 193 -5.31 -4.58 13.03
N PHE A 194 -4.72 -3.74 12.20
CA PHE A 194 -5.17 -2.39 11.90
C PHE A 194 -5.77 -2.30 10.50
N GLY A 195 -6.84 -1.52 10.39
CA GLY A 195 -7.59 -1.27 9.17
C GLY A 195 -9.02 -1.76 9.29
N TYR A 196 -9.85 -1.29 8.37
CA TYR A 196 -11.28 -1.52 8.43
C TYR A 196 -11.89 -1.50 7.02
N SER A 197 -12.86 -2.35 6.78
CA SER A 197 -13.86 -2.20 5.73
C SER A 197 -15.19 -2.75 6.22
N PRO A 198 -16.34 -2.21 5.74
CA PRO A 198 -17.65 -2.67 6.16
C PRO A 198 -17.82 -4.17 5.84
N LEU A 199 -18.11 -4.98 6.87
CA LEU A 199 -18.21 -6.43 6.74
C LEU A 199 -19.34 -6.88 5.82
N ILE A 200 -20.31 -6.03 5.56
CA ILE A 200 -21.43 -6.33 4.62
C ILE A 200 -20.92 -6.60 3.19
N PHE A 201 -19.82 -5.96 2.79
CA PHE A 201 -19.18 -6.18 1.49
C PHE A 201 -18.12 -7.29 1.52
N SER A 202 -17.79 -7.82 2.70
CA SER A 202 -16.76 -8.83 2.86
C SER A 202 -17.29 -10.24 2.59
N ARG A 203 -16.45 -11.10 2.03
CA ARG A 203 -16.75 -12.51 1.81
C ARG A 203 -17.01 -13.23 3.15
N LYS A 204 -17.83 -14.30 3.14
CA LYS A 204 -18.21 -15.06 4.35
C LYS A 204 -17.00 -15.49 5.20
N LYS A 205 -15.91 -15.94 4.55
CA LYS A 205 -14.67 -16.35 5.23
C LYS A 205 -14.04 -15.21 6.03
N VAL A 206 -13.98 -13.99 5.46
CA VAL A 206 -13.45 -12.79 6.11
C VAL A 206 -14.31 -12.41 7.31
N ARG A 207 -15.65 -12.40 7.16
CA ARG A 207 -16.57 -12.15 8.27
C ARG A 207 -16.35 -13.12 9.43
N LYS A 208 -16.17 -14.43 9.11
CA LYS A 208 -15.85 -15.44 10.12
C LYS A 208 -14.52 -15.15 10.82
N ALA A 209 -13.49 -14.78 10.07
CA ALA A 209 -12.16 -14.45 10.62
C ALA A 209 -12.21 -13.24 11.55
N VAL A 210 -12.81 -12.12 11.12
CA VAL A 210 -12.91 -10.89 11.94
C VAL A 210 -13.74 -11.08 13.20
N ASN A 211 -14.76 -11.95 13.16
CA ASN A 211 -15.60 -12.26 14.33
C ASN A 211 -15.00 -13.34 15.25
N THR A 212 -13.81 -13.88 14.93
CA THR A 212 -13.12 -14.85 15.81
C THR A 212 -12.69 -14.17 17.10
N LYS A 213 -13.01 -14.79 18.23
CA LYS A 213 -12.62 -14.32 19.58
C LYS A 213 -11.49 -15.17 20.10
N LEU A 214 -10.32 -14.56 20.28
CA LEU A 214 -9.14 -15.15 20.91
C LEU A 214 -8.56 -14.16 21.90
N ASN A 215 -8.02 -14.63 23.04
CA ASN A 215 -7.44 -13.77 24.08
C ASN A 215 -6.16 -13.06 23.64
N ASN A 216 -5.58 -13.50 22.53
CA ASN A 216 -4.34 -12.96 22.01
C ASN A 216 -4.53 -12.25 20.66
N LEU A 217 -5.77 -12.00 20.21
CA LEU A 217 -6.08 -11.36 18.91
C LEU A 217 -6.95 -10.13 19.11
N THR A 218 -6.50 -9.00 18.58
CA THR A 218 -7.22 -7.72 18.59
C THR A 218 -7.42 -7.21 17.17
N PHE A 219 -8.63 -6.80 16.84
CA PHE A 219 -8.96 -6.02 15.65
C PHE A 219 -9.18 -4.56 16.06
N ALA A 220 -8.18 -3.72 15.83
CA ALA A 220 -8.20 -2.31 16.27
C ALA A 220 -9.04 -1.40 15.37
N GLY A 221 -9.47 -1.90 14.20
CA GLY A 221 -10.20 -1.10 13.23
C GLY A 221 -9.34 -0.06 12.51
N TYR A 222 -9.98 0.97 11.96
CA TYR A 222 -9.26 2.10 11.36
C TYR A 222 -8.64 2.97 12.46
N VAL A 223 -7.38 3.33 12.26
CA VAL A 223 -6.64 4.26 13.11
C VAL A 223 -5.89 5.27 12.24
N GLU A 224 -5.54 6.40 12.82
CA GLU A 224 -4.73 7.42 12.14
C GLU A 224 -3.29 6.95 11.90
N GLN A 225 -2.63 7.59 10.95
CA GLN A 225 -1.28 7.25 10.49
C GLN A 225 -0.25 7.23 11.62
N GLU A 226 -0.36 8.14 12.57
CA GLU A 226 0.48 8.19 13.77
C GLU A 226 0.40 6.88 14.59
N THR A 227 -0.81 6.35 14.80
CA THR A 227 -0.98 5.07 15.51
C THR A 227 -0.37 3.90 14.73
N ILE A 228 -0.39 3.93 13.39
CA ILE A 228 0.30 2.92 12.56
C ILE A 228 1.81 3.02 12.75
N CYS A 229 2.38 4.23 12.72
CA CYS A 229 3.80 4.46 12.98
C CYS A 229 4.19 3.96 14.39
N GLN A 230 3.41 4.30 15.41
CA GLN A 230 3.60 3.82 16.78
C GLN A 230 3.56 2.28 16.85
N ALA A 231 2.63 1.64 16.16
CA ALA A 231 2.49 0.19 16.13
C ALA A 231 3.69 -0.50 15.45
N LEU A 232 4.16 0.05 14.33
CA LEU A 232 5.35 -0.46 13.63
C LEU A 232 6.62 -0.31 14.47
N ASN A 233 6.74 0.76 15.25
CA ASN A 233 7.85 0.96 16.18
C ASN A 233 7.77 0.10 17.46
N GLY A 234 6.56 -0.34 17.84
CA GLY A 234 6.31 -1.05 19.08
C GLY A 234 6.12 -2.56 18.96
N CYS A 235 5.97 -3.08 17.75
CA CYS A 235 5.83 -4.51 17.52
C CYS A 235 7.19 -5.23 17.39
N ASP A 236 7.17 -6.55 17.62
CA ASP A 236 8.34 -7.40 17.37
C ASP A 236 8.44 -7.81 15.89
N VAL A 237 7.30 -8.05 15.24
CA VAL A 237 7.24 -8.40 13.80
C VAL A 237 5.99 -7.81 13.15
N TYR A 238 6.18 -7.17 12.00
CA TYR A 238 5.09 -6.83 11.08
C TYR A 238 4.93 -7.95 10.04
N ILE A 239 3.71 -8.39 9.78
CA ILE A 239 3.45 -9.37 8.73
C ILE A 239 2.55 -8.81 7.62
N ALA A 240 2.96 -9.02 6.37
CA ALA A 240 2.18 -8.74 5.18
C ALA A 240 1.81 -10.06 4.47
N ALA A 241 0.77 -10.73 4.98
CA ALA A 241 0.31 -12.01 4.45
C ALA A 241 -0.58 -11.85 3.20
N THR A 242 -0.44 -10.74 2.49
CA THR A 242 -1.23 -10.38 1.31
C THR A 242 -0.99 -11.35 0.14
N TYR A 243 -2.03 -11.64 -0.63
CA TYR A 243 -1.96 -12.53 -1.80
C TYR A 243 -1.74 -11.79 -3.11
N GLU A 244 -2.02 -10.49 -3.14
CA GLU A 244 -1.85 -9.64 -4.32
C GLU A 244 -1.74 -8.18 -3.89
N GLU A 245 -0.85 -7.42 -4.54
CA GLU A 245 -0.62 -5.99 -4.33
C GLU A 245 -0.27 -5.32 -5.66
N THR A 246 -0.37 -4.00 -5.68
CA THR A 246 0.29 -3.20 -6.70
C THR A 246 1.69 -2.75 -6.26
N GLU A 247 1.89 -2.56 -4.94
CA GLU A 247 3.20 -2.32 -4.33
C GLU A 247 3.28 -2.81 -2.87
N GLY A 248 2.37 -2.33 -2.00
CA GLY A 248 2.41 -2.59 -0.57
C GLY A 248 3.00 -1.44 0.25
N ILE A 249 2.35 -0.27 0.25
CA ILE A 249 2.80 0.95 0.96
C ILE A 249 3.17 0.65 2.42
N THR A 250 2.40 -0.19 3.11
CA THR A 250 2.65 -0.54 4.52
C THR A 250 3.96 -1.30 4.75
N ILE A 251 4.50 -1.97 3.72
CA ILE A 251 5.82 -2.62 3.78
C ILE A 251 6.92 -1.54 3.77
N ILE A 252 6.76 -0.51 2.93
CA ILE A 252 7.71 0.61 2.88
C ILE A 252 7.63 1.44 4.19
N GLU A 253 6.42 1.62 4.74
CA GLU A 253 6.22 2.24 6.06
C GLU A 253 6.91 1.44 7.17
N ALA A 254 6.80 0.10 7.17
CA ALA A 254 7.46 -0.77 8.16
C ALA A 254 8.98 -0.76 8.00
N ALA A 255 9.48 -0.77 6.77
CA ALA A 255 10.90 -0.62 6.47
C ALA A 255 11.46 0.70 7.00
N SER A 256 10.72 1.80 6.83
CA SER A 256 11.07 3.13 7.33
C SER A 256 11.14 3.19 8.87
N CYS A 257 10.29 2.45 9.57
CA CYS A 257 10.31 2.31 11.03
C CYS A 257 11.36 1.32 11.54
N LYS A 258 12.16 0.71 10.67
CA LYS A 258 13.13 -0.36 11.02
C LYS A 258 12.46 -1.53 11.74
N THR A 259 11.29 -1.95 11.26
CA THR A 259 10.53 -3.05 11.83
C THR A 259 10.94 -4.37 11.19
N ASN A 260 11.12 -5.45 11.98
CA ASN A 260 11.29 -6.79 11.41
C ASN A 260 10.03 -7.19 10.63
N MET A 261 10.21 -7.75 9.44
CA MET A 261 9.11 -8.04 8.53
C MET A 261 9.12 -9.48 8.03
N VAL A 262 7.92 -10.08 7.98
CA VAL A 262 7.68 -11.29 7.18
C VAL A 262 6.59 -10.98 6.17
N VAL A 263 6.89 -11.12 4.88
CA VAL A 263 5.94 -10.85 3.79
C VAL A 263 5.62 -12.15 3.04
N ARG A 264 4.49 -12.18 2.35
CA ARG A 264 4.21 -13.31 1.46
C ARG A 264 5.12 -13.27 0.25
N ASP A 265 5.66 -14.44 -0.15
CA ASP A 265 6.41 -14.62 -1.38
C ASP A 265 5.44 -14.54 -2.58
N ILE A 266 5.35 -13.35 -3.18
CA ILE A 266 4.48 -13.05 -4.34
C ILE A 266 5.21 -12.18 -5.39
N PRO A 267 4.83 -12.30 -6.67
CA PRO A 267 5.57 -11.68 -7.77
C PRO A 267 5.75 -10.16 -7.72
N VAL A 268 4.84 -9.43 -7.07
CA VAL A 268 4.92 -7.97 -6.96
C VAL A 268 6.16 -7.50 -6.20
N PHE A 269 6.72 -8.35 -5.35
CA PHE A 269 7.90 -8.03 -4.55
C PHE A 269 9.24 -8.32 -5.26
N ASN A 270 9.19 -9.04 -6.39
CA ASN A 270 10.40 -9.35 -7.16
C ASN A 270 11.12 -8.06 -7.62
N GLY A 271 12.43 -8.04 -7.42
CA GLY A 271 13.30 -6.94 -7.84
C GLY A 271 13.45 -5.80 -6.85
N TRP A 272 12.71 -5.83 -5.71
CA TRP A 272 12.89 -4.84 -4.64
C TRP A 272 12.85 -5.43 -3.22
N LEU A 273 12.22 -6.59 -3.01
CA LEU A 273 12.35 -7.39 -1.80
C LEU A 273 13.08 -8.70 -2.12
N GLU A 274 14.04 -9.06 -1.28
CA GLU A 274 14.85 -10.27 -1.40
C GLU A 274 14.82 -11.03 -0.07
N ASN A 275 14.37 -12.30 -0.11
CA ASN A 275 14.30 -13.14 1.08
C ASN A 275 15.67 -13.36 1.72
N GLY A 276 15.77 -13.12 3.03
CA GLY A 276 17.01 -13.25 3.81
C GLY A 276 18.03 -12.13 3.60
N LYS A 277 17.69 -11.10 2.80
CA LYS A 277 18.56 -9.93 2.58
C LYS A 277 17.95 -8.66 3.20
N ASN A 278 16.72 -8.33 2.82
CA ASN A 278 16.04 -7.13 3.32
C ASN A 278 14.65 -7.42 3.91
N VAL A 279 14.18 -8.67 3.80
CA VAL A 279 12.91 -9.13 4.35
C VAL A 279 12.97 -10.66 4.50
N TYR A 280 12.14 -11.22 5.36
CA TYR A 280 11.86 -12.65 5.34
C TYR A 280 10.56 -12.92 4.58
N MET A 281 10.57 -13.98 3.74
CA MET A 281 9.40 -14.36 2.94
C MET A 281 8.83 -15.70 3.39
N ALA A 282 7.50 -15.83 3.25
CA ALA A 282 6.76 -17.05 3.56
C ALA A 282 5.61 -17.25 2.57
N ARG A 283 5.30 -18.51 2.23
CA ARG A 283 4.26 -18.87 1.25
C ARG A 283 2.93 -19.27 1.88
N ASN A 284 2.98 -19.76 3.10
CA ASN A 284 1.83 -20.32 3.82
C ASN A 284 1.95 -20.07 5.33
N VAL A 285 0.87 -20.35 6.07
CA VAL A 285 0.76 -20.11 7.51
C VAL A 285 1.89 -20.78 8.30
N SER A 286 2.29 -22.00 7.94
CA SER A 286 3.38 -22.72 8.64
C SER A 286 4.72 -22.02 8.48
N GLU A 287 5.04 -21.57 7.26
CA GLU A 287 6.28 -20.82 7.00
C GLU A 287 6.26 -19.45 7.70
N PHE A 288 5.12 -18.72 7.70
CA PHE A 288 4.97 -17.48 8.48
C PHE A 288 5.23 -17.74 9.95
N LYS A 289 4.62 -18.79 10.53
CA LYS A 289 4.81 -19.16 11.93
C LYS A 289 6.29 -19.37 12.24
N ASN A 290 6.98 -20.21 11.45
CA ASN A 290 8.39 -20.52 11.67
C ASN A 290 9.25 -19.23 11.59
N LYS A 291 9.04 -18.40 10.56
CA LYS A 291 9.80 -17.14 10.44
C LYS A 291 9.56 -16.17 11.58
N ILE A 292 8.34 -16.08 12.09
CA ILE A 292 8.02 -15.27 13.26
C ILE A 292 8.76 -15.80 14.51
N GLU A 293 8.72 -17.12 14.75
CA GLU A 293 9.38 -17.76 15.90
C GLU A 293 10.90 -17.57 15.82
N GLU A 294 11.52 -17.82 14.67
CA GLU A 294 12.97 -17.65 14.41
C GLU A 294 13.42 -16.18 14.58
N ILE A 295 12.62 -15.20 14.17
CA ILE A 295 12.94 -13.77 14.37
C ILE A 295 12.84 -13.41 15.86
N VAL A 296 11.76 -13.83 16.52
CA VAL A 296 11.51 -13.47 17.93
C VAL A 296 12.48 -14.16 18.88
N SER A 297 12.96 -15.38 18.55
CA SER A 297 13.99 -16.09 19.34
C SER A 297 15.41 -15.53 19.09
N GLY A 298 15.62 -14.77 18.03
CA GLY A 298 16.93 -14.26 17.62
C GLY A 298 17.76 -15.26 16.82
N GLU A 299 17.17 -16.36 16.35
CA GLU A 299 17.84 -17.35 15.49
C GLU A 299 18.11 -16.78 14.09
N LEU A 300 17.23 -15.88 13.59
CA LEU A 300 17.45 -15.17 12.35
C LEU A 300 18.05 -13.78 12.61
N PRO A 301 19.01 -13.33 11.78
CA PRO A 301 19.58 -12.00 11.89
C PRO A 301 18.52 -10.92 11.59
N SER A 302 18.71 -9.74 12.21
CA SER A 302 17.87 -8.58 11.90
C SER A 302 18.23 -8.03 10.53
N LEU A 303 17.23 -7.81 9.68
CA LEU A 303 17.37 -7.25 8.33
C LEU A 303 16.86 -5.79 8.26
N VAL A 304 16.64 -5.15 9.39
CA VAL A 304 15.97 -3.84 9.47
C VAL A 304 16.76 -2.73 8.79
N GLN A 305 18.10 -2.82 8.74
CA GLN A 305 18.91 -1.79 8.11
C GLN A 305 18.85 -1.89 6.58
N GLU A 306 18.89 -3.09 6.03
CA GLU A 306 18.73 -3.36 4.60
C GLU A 306 17.33 -3.03 4.14
N ALA A 307 16.32 -3.31 4.98
CA ALA A 307 14.95 -2.88 4.74
C ALA A 307 14.82 -1.36 4.72
N TYR A 308 15.47 -0.66 5.66
CA TYR A 308 15.45 0.81 5.72
C TYR A 308 16.04 1.45 4.45
N ASN A 309 17.05 0.86 3.81
CA ASN A 309 17.60 1.36 2.55
C ASN A 309 16.53 1.39 1.44
N ILE A 310 15.57 0.44 1.46
CA ILE A 310 14.43 0.44 0.52
C ILE A 310 13.54 1.67 0.74
N ALA A 311 13.30 2.05 2.00
CA ALA A 311 12.52 3.24 2.32
C ALA A 311 13.25 4.53 1.94
N GLU A 312 14.58 4.59 2.15
CA GLU A 312 15.44 5.71 1.73
C GLU A 312 15.39 5.93 0.21
N GLU A 313 15.43 4.87 -0.60
CA GLU A 313 15.30 4.96 -2.05
C GLU A 313 13.92 5.49 -2.49
N ARG A 314 12.91 5.34 -1.64
CA ARG A 314 11.50 5.69 -1.89
C ARG A 314 11.04 6.91 -1.12
N LYS A 315 11.97 7.71 -0.57
CA LYS A 315 11.64 8.95 0.10
C LYS A 315 11.03 10.00 -0.85
N SER A 316 10.32 10.94 -0.28
CA SER A 316 9.54 11.94 -1.02
C SER A 316 10.34 12.69 -2.08
N GLU A 317 11.60 13.04 -1.80
CA GLU A 317 12.48 13.76 -2.73
C GLU A 317 12.74 12.92 -4.00
N ASN A 318 13.11 11.65 -3.82
CA ASN A 318 13.41 10.75 -4.94
C ASN A 318 12.17 10.47 -5.79
N ILE A 319 11.01 10.32 -5.14
CA ILE A 319 9.73 10.14 -5.85
C ILE A 319 9.33 11.41 -6.59
N GLY A 320 9.53 12.57 -5.97
CA GLY A 320 9.28 13.87 -6.59
C GLY A 320 10.07 14.08 -7.89
N GLU A 321 11.37 13.77 -7.90
CA GLU A 321 12.19 13.87 -9.11
C GLU A 321 11.73 12.90 -10.21
N LYS A 322 11.35 11.67 -9.85
CA LYS A 322 10.78 10.72 -10.83
C LYS A 322 9.47 11.22 -11.43
N LEU A 323 8.56 11.75 -10.60
CA LEU A 323 7.31 12.35 -11.07
C LEU A 323 7.56 13.54 -11.99
N LYS A 324 8.47 14.44 -11.61
CA LYS A 324 8.89 15.59 -12.40
C LYS A 324 9.38 15.21 -13.78
N ASN A 325 10.25 14.20 -13.87
CA ASN A 325 10.75 13.68 -15.14
C ASN A 325 9.63 13.16 -16.05
N VAL A 326 8.64 12.43 -15.50
CA VAL A 326 7.47 11.98 -16.27
C VAL A 326 6.66 13.16 -16.78
N TYR A 327 6.39 14.16 -15.94
CA TYR A 327 5.63 15.34 -16.35
C TYR A 327 6.33 16.15 -17.44
N GLN A 328 7.64 16.38 -17.28
CA GLN A 328 8.44 17.09 -18.29
C GLN A 328 8.45 16.33 -19.62
N GLY A 329 8.60 15.00 -19.60
CA GLY A 329 8.54 14.18 -20.80
C GLY A 329 7.19 14.22 -21.52
N CYS A 330 6.09 14.46 -20.79
CA CYS A 330 4.76 14.64 -21.41
C CYS A 330 4.56 16.04 -21.99
N LEU A 331 5.22 17.08 -21.44
CA LEU A 331 5.04 18.48 -21.86
C LEU A 331 5.91 18.85 -23.05
N ASN A 332 7.05 18.19 -23.21
CA ASN A 332 7.93 18.30 -24.38
C ASN A 332 7.35 17.49 -25.57
#